data_1b22b70cee9592c2f15cd7807409912b
#
_entry.id   1b22b70cee9592c2f15cd7807409912b
#
_cell.length_a   1.000
_cell.length_b   1.000
_cell.length_c   1.000
_cell.angle_alpha   90.00
_cell.angle_beta   90.00
_cell.angle_gamma   90.00
#
_symmetry.space_group_name_H-M   'P 1'
#
loop_
_entity.id
_entity.type
_entity.pdbx_description
1 polymer ?
#
loop_
_entity_poly.entity_id
_entity_poly.type
_entity_poly.pdbx_seq_one_letter_code
_entity_poly.pdbx_strand_id
1 'polypeptide(L)'
;MKVILCFVIIFNLFLTKNSFANRYGNGELKLSPDVVEYFILYIRGKQFQYPSSFYVTNDGTDAVYWYCSEMTNCREGSVVQDLKKCFDVTGKDCGQFARKRTIKWVNDINPGKGKISQIKNKWSDTQIKSKLKDLGFID
;
A
#
# COMPACT_ATOMS: atom_id res chain seq x y z
N MET A 1 56.59 -23.81 -24.58
CA MET A 1 55.10 -23.77 -24.61
C MET A 1 54.60 -22.96 -23.43
N LYS A 2 54.12 -21.74 -23.71
CA LYS A 2 53.58 -20.85 -22.65
C LYS A 2 52.09 -21.02 -22.64
N VAL A 3 51.54 -21.59 -21.55
CA VAL A 3 50.12 -21.68 -21.32
C VAL A 3 49.65 -20.33 -20.79
N ILE A 4 48.90 -19.61 -21.63
CA ILE A 4 48.23 -18.38 -21.24
C ILE A 4 46.94 -18.79 -20.57
N LEU A 5 46.93 -18.63 -19.25
CA LEU A 5 45.73 -18.83 -18.44
C LEU A 5 44.84 -17.60 -18.58
N CYS A 6 43.84 -17.65 -19.45
CA CYS A 6 42.81 -16.62 -19.51
C CYS A 6 41.96 -16.68 -18.26
N PHE A 7 42.22 -15.78 -17.31
CA PHE A 7 41.28 -15.49 -16.22
C PHE A 7 40.04 -14.78 -16.82
N VAL A 8 39.01 -15.53 -17.09
CA VAL A 8 37.69 -14.97 -17.34
C VAL A 8 37.16 -14.50 -15.97
N ILE A 9 37.38 -13.24 -15.68
CA ILE A 9 36.70 -12.56 -14.57
C ILE A 9 35.26 -12.41 -15.00
N ILE A 10 34.42 -13.35 -14.56
CA ILE A 10 32.96 -13.21 -14.62
C ILE A 10 32.62 -12.10 -13.63
N PHE A 11 32.55 -10.88 -14.14
CA PHE A 11 32.00 -9.75 -13.42
C PHE A 11 30.50 -10.00 -13.29
N ASN A 12 30.13 -10.73 -12.23
CA ASN A 12 28.75 -10.79 -11.79
C ASN A 12 28.35 -9.37 -11.41
N LEU A 13 27.85 -8.63 -12.37
CA LEU A 13 27.03 -7.47 -12.14
C LEU A 13 25.82 -7.93 -11.32
N PHE A 14 25.99 -7.91 -10.00
CA PHE A 14 24.85 -7.83 -9.11
C PHE A 14 24.14 -6.54 -9.49
N LEU A 15 23.19 -6.65 -10.40
CA LEU A 15 22.12 -5.70 -10.56
C LEU A 15 21.41 -5.69 -9.21
N THR A 16 21.92 -4.93 -8.27
CA THR A 16 21.13 -4.46 -7.16
C THR A 16 19.97 -3.73 -7.82
N LYS A 17 18.84 -4.44 -7.96
CA LYS A 17 17.58 -3.77 -8.19
C LYS A 17 17.50 -2.78 -7.04
N ASN A 18 17.80 -1.53 -7.32
CA ASN A 18 17.42 -0.43 -6.47
C ASN A 18 15.89 -0.55 -6.38
N SER A 19 15.45 -1.30 -5.41
CA SER A 19 14.10 -1.25 -4.93
C SER A 19 13.96 0.18 -4.38
N PHE A 20 13.71 1.12 -5.27
CA PHE A 20 13.01 2.32 -4.85
C PHE A 20 11.80 1.78 -4.12
N ALA A 21 11.81 1.97 -2.79
CA ALA A 21 10.71 1.55 -1.94
C ALA A 21 9.44 2.06 -2.62
N ASN A 22 8.70 1.15 -3.22
CA ASN A 22 7.57 1.54 -4.05
C ASN A 22 6.62 2.19 -3.07
N ARG A 23 6.41 3.49 -3.20
CA ARG A 23 5.53 4.28 -2.33
C ARG A 23 4.21 3.56 -2.09
N TYR A 24 3.72 2.93 -3.13
CA TYR A 24 2.51 2.13 -3.11
C TYR A 24 2.87 0.65 -3.04
N GLY A 25 2.08 -0.12 -2.29
CA GLY A 25 2.19 -1.56 -2.31
C GLY A 25 1.87 -2.11 -3.70
N ASN A 26 2.44 -3.24 -4.03
CA ASN A 26 2.14 -3.95 -5.27
C ASN A 26 2.18 -5.47 -5.08
N GLY A 27 1.58 -6.16 -6.04
CA GLY A 27 1.49 -7.60 -6.06
C GLY A 27 0.21 -8.13 -5.43
N GLU A 28 0.13 -9.44 -5.31
CA GLU A 28 -1.02 -10.08 -4.69
C GLU A 28 -1.12 -9.70 -3.22
N LEU A 29 -2.33 -9.36 -2.79
CA LEU A 29 -2.65 -9.00 -1.41
C LEU A 29 -4.06 -9.45 -1.11
N LYS A 30 -4.23 -10.15 0.00
CA LYS A 30 -5.54 -10.44 0.59
C LYS A 30 -5.65 -9.81 1.96
N LEU A 31 -6.68 -9.01 2.14
CA LEU A 31 -6.93 -8.34 3.41
C LEU A 31 -7.64 -9.27 4.38
N SER A 32 -7.19 -9.31 5.62
CA SER A 32 -7.91 -9.99 6.69
C SER A 32 -9.24 -9.28 6.98
N PRO A 33 -10.22 -9.97 7.59
CA PRO A 33 -11.49 -9.34 7.98
C PRO A 33 -11.30 -8.09 8.83
N ASP A 34 -10.38 -8.11 9.78
CA ASP A 34 -10.10 -6.97 10.66
C ASP A 34 -9.57 -5.77 9.87
N VAL A 35 -8.65 -5.99 8.94
CA VAL A 35 -8.13 -4.92 8.07
C VAL A 35 -9.21 -4.35 7.17
N VAL A 36 -10.15 -5.16 6.70
CA VAL A 36 -11.32 -4.67 5.94
C VAL A 36 -12.18 -3.74 6.80
N GLU A 37 -12.44 -4.10 8.05
CA GLU A 37 -13.21 -3.23 8.97
C GLU A 37 -12.45 -1.92 9.26
N TYR A 38 -11.13 -1.98 9.50
CA TYR A 38 -10.30 -0.77 9.66
C TYR A 38 -10.34 0.11 8.40
N PHE A 39 -10.32 -0.50 7.22
CA PHE A 39 -10.42 0.25 5.97
C PHE A 39 -11.76 0.94 5.81
N ILE A 40 -12.86 0.29 6.17
CA ILE A 40 -14.20 0.90 6.17
C ILE A 40 -14.24 2.09 7.12
N LEU A 41 -13.74 1.95 8.35
CA LEU A 41 -13.66 3.06 9.30
C LEU A 41 -12.81 4.22 8.76
N TYR A 42 -11.68 3.90 8.12
CA TYR A 42 -10.83 4.90 7.49
C TYR A 42 -11.57 5.66 6.37
N ILE A 43 -12.29 4.96 5.50
CA ILE A 43 -13.06 5.59 4.41
C ILE A 43 -14.14 6.52 4.94
N ARG A 44 -14.80 6.16 6.06
CA ARG A 44 -15.83 7.01 6.70
C ARG A 44 -15.24 8.33 7.20
N GLY A 45 -13.99 8.33 7.63
CA GLY A 45 -13.37 9.45 8.29
C GLY A 45 -13.93 9.65 9.71
N LYS A 46 -13.61 10.79 10.28
CA LYS A 46 -14.15 11.27 11.54
C LYS A 46 -14.69 12.67 11.35
N GLN A 47 -15.45 13.17 12.33
CA GLN A 47 -15.92 14.55 12.30
C GLN A 47 -14.73 15.51 12.14
N PHE A 48 -14.78 16.37 11.12
CA PHE A 48 -13.71 17.31 10.74
C PHE A 48 -12.35 16.67 10.41
N GLN A 49 -12.31 15.36 10.14
CA GLN A 49 -11.10 14.65 9.73
C GLN A 49 -11.39 13.77 8.52
N TYR A 50 -10.54 13.89 7.51
CA TYR A 50 -10.65 13.15 6.27
C TYR A 50 -9.59 12.04 6.17
N PRO A 51 -9.88 10.96 5.45
CA PRO A 51 -8.89 9.94 5.15
C PRO A 51 -7.65 10.54 4.48
N SER A 52 -6.48 10.31 5.03
CA SER A 52 -5.20 10.74 4.46
C SER A 52 -4.47 9.57 3.82
N SER A 53 -3.99 8.64 4.61
CA SER A 53 -3.21 7.50 4.16
C SER A 53 -3.58 6.23 4.93
N PHE A 54 -3.62 5.10 4.22
CA PHE A 54 -3.84 3.77 4.79
C PHE A 54 -2.71 2.85 4.34
N TYR A 55 -2.01 2.27 5.28
CA TYR A 55 -0.91 1.32 5.07
C TYR A 55 -1.31 -0.05 5.56
N VAL A 56 -0.93 -1.06 4.81
CA VAL A 56 -1.22 -2.47 5.13
C VAL A 56 0.07 -3.25 5.12
N THR A 57 0.20 -4.20 6.03
CA THR A 57 1.29 -5.17 5.99
C THR A 57 1.24 -6.02 4.73
N ASN A 58 2.38 -6.45 4.22
CA ASN A 58 2.45 -7.19 2.95
C ASN A 58 1.68 -8.53 2.98
N ASP A 59 1.39 -9.05 4.17
CA ASP A 59 0.54 -10.24 4.36
C ASP A 59 -0.96 -9.92 4.56
N GLY A 60 -1.33 -8.65 4.59
CA GLY A 60 -2.72 -8.21 4.69
C GLY A 60 -3.36 -8.36 6.08
N THR A 61 -2.58 -8.65 7.13
CA THR A 61 -3.12 -8.98 8.45
C THR A 61 -3.21 -7.81 9.41
N ASP A 62 -2.46 -6.72 9.16
CA ASP A 62 -2.44 -5.52 10.00
C ASP A 62 -2.46 -4.25 9.15
N ALA A 63 -2.91 -3.15 9.75
CA ALA A 63 -2.96 -1.85 9.09
C ALA A 63 -2.69 -0.71 10.05
N VAL A 64 -2.17 0.38 9.50
CA VAL A 64 -2.00 1.67 10.18
C VAL A 64 -2.50 2.76 9.27
N TYR A 65 -3.24 3.74 9.81
CA TYR A 65 -3.82 4.79 9.00
C TYR A 65 -3.90 6.13 9.72
N TRP A 66 -3.94 7.18 8.93
CA TRP A 66 -3.98 8.56 9.39
C TRP A 66 -5.12 9.33 8.75
N TYR A 67 -5.63 10.25 9.54
CA TYR A 67 -6.58 11.26 9.10
C TYR A 67 -5.89 12.62 8.99
N CYS A 68 -6.52 13.49 8.24
CA CYS A 68 -6.14 14.86 8.05
C CYS A 68 -7.25 15.80 8.51
N SER A 69 -6.90 16.84 9.26
CA SER A 69 -7.87 17.84 9.66
C SER A 69 -8.32 18.68 8.46
N GLU A 70 -9.61 19.04 8.45
CA GLU A 70 -10.20 19.94 7.45
C GLU A 70 -9.52 21.32 7.41
N MET A 71 -8.98 21.76 8.54
CA MET A 71 -8.34 23.06 8.72
C MET A 71 -6.88 23.10 8.22
N THR A 72 -6.29 21.98 7.87
CA THR A 72 -4.91 21.89 7.40
C THR A 72 -4.85 21.35 5.99
N ASN A 73 -4.05 21.99 5.14
CA ASN A 73 -3.66 21.34 3.90
C ASN A 73 -3.00 20.01 4.25
N CYS A 74 -3.66 18.91 3.88
CA CYS A 74 -3.14 17.57 4.07
C CYS A 74 -1.86 17.41 3.23
N ARG A 75 -0.75 17.90 3.74
CA ARG A 75 0.55 17.58 3.18
C ARG A 75 0.79 16.11 3.47
N GLU A 76 1.15 15.39 2.43
CA GLU A 76 1.63 14.04 2.62
C GLU A 76 2.80 14.06 3.59
N GLY A 77 2.69 13.29 4.66
CA GLY A 77 3.83 12.92 5.47
C GLY A 77 4.90 12.26 4.60
N SER A 78 6.11 12.20 5.07
CA SER A 78 7.14 11.41 4.41
C SER A 78 6.68 9.94 4.38
N VAL A 79 6.47 9.39 3.19
CA VAL A 79 6.09 7.97 3.02
C VAL A 79 7.08 7.05 3.72
N VAL A 80 8.36 7.41 3.67
CA VAL A 80 9.42 6.67 4.38
C VAL A 80 9.17 6.65 5.89
N GLN A 81 8.79 7.78 6.48
CA GLN A 81 8.46 7.84 7.91
C GLN A 81 7.19 7.07 8.23
N ASP A 82 6.18 7.13 7.37
CA ASP A 82 4.93 6.42 7.58
C ASP A 82 5.12 4.90 7.46
N LEU A 83 5.90 4.44 6.49
CA LEU A 83 6.28 3.03 6.37
C LEU A 83 7.07 2.56 7.59
N LYS A 84 8.00 3.38 8.08
CA LYS A 84 8.72 3.08 9.32
C LYS A 84 7.78 2.97 10.51
N LYS A 85 6.84 3.90 10.69
CA LYS A 85 5.83 3.83 11.75
C LYS A 85 4.97 2.58 11.64
N CYS A 86 4.57 2.20 10.42
CA CYS A 86 3.82 0.98 10.20
C CYS A 86 4.63 -0.25 10.64
N PHE A 87 5.90 -0.32 10.28
CA PHE A 87 6.80 -1.38 10.75
C PHE A 87 6.97 -1.37 12.27
N ASP A 88 7.20 -0.20 12.86
CA ASP A 88 7.39 -0.07 14.32
C ASP A 88 6.14 -0.55 15.11
N VAL A 89 4.94 -0.35 14.57
CA VAL A 89 3.68 -0.76 15.19
C VAL A 89 3.36 -2.24 14.95
N THR A 90 3.58 -2.72 13.72
CA THR A 90 3.13 -4.06 13.30
C THR A 90 4.22 -5.11 13.36
N GLY A 91 5.49 -4.72 13.37
CA GLY A 91 6.64 -5.62 13.24
C GLY A 91 6.82 -6.22 11.85
N LYS A 92 6.09 -5.71 10.84
CA LYS A 92 6.06 -6.25 9.47
C LYS A 92 6.26 -5.15 8.45
N ASP A 93 6.80 -5.52 7.29
CA ASP A 93 6.89 -4.61 6.16
C ASP A 93 5.50 -4.23 5.64
N CYS A 94 5.33 -2.96 5.34
CA CYS A 94 4.08 -2.38 4.89
C CYS A 94 4.21 -1.74 3.51
N GLY A 95 3.06 -1.60 2.83
CA GLY A 95 2.91 -0.77 1.65
C GLY A 95 1.74 0.18 1.79
N GLN A 96 1.77 1.30 1.10
CA GLN A 96 0.62 2.19 1.06
C GLN A 96 -0.49 1.54 0.26
N PHE A 97 -1.60 1.24 0.94
CA PHE A 97 -2.77 0.63 0.34
C PHE A 97 -3.70 1.67 -0.30
N ALA A 98 -3.95 2.76 0.43
CA ALA A 98 -4.80 3.83 -0.09
C ALA A 98 -4.28 5.21 0.29
N ARG A 99 -4.59 6.17 -0.55
CA ARG A 99 -4.41 7.60 -0.32
C ARG A 99 -5.75 8.29 -0.50
N LYS A 100 -6.17 9.06 0.51
CA LYS A 100 -7.55 9.55 0.56
C LYS A 100 -8.51 8.37 0.34
N ARG A 101 -9.40 8.43 -0.63
CA ARG A 101 -10.35 7.36 -0.97
C ARG A 101 -10.00 6.60 -2.25
N THR A 102 -8.72 6.63 -2.66
CA THR A 102 -8.25 5.89 -3.84
C THR A 102 -7.31 4.78 -3.40
N ILE A 103 -7.63 3.54 -3.74
CA ILE A 103 -6.75 2.39 -3.50
C ILE A 103 -5.56 2.48 -4.44
N LYS A 104 -4.36 2.56 -3.85
CA LYS A 104 -3.09 2.75 -4.55
C LYS A 104 -2.31 1.46 -4.75
N TRP A 105 -2.61 0.43 -3.97
CA TRP A 105 -1.99 -0.88 -4.13
C TRP A 105 -2.28 -1.44 -5.52
N VAL A 106 -1.24 -1.79 -6.26
CA VAL A 106 -1.35 -2.31 -7.62
C VAL A 106 -1.29 -3.85 -7.58
N ASN A 107 -2.27 -4.49 -8.16
CA ASN A 107 -2.28 -5.91 -8.43
C ASN A 107 -2.71 -6.16 -9.88
N ASP A 108 -2.94 -7.41 -10.28
CA ASP A 108 -3.35 -7.75 -11.66
C ASP A 108 -4.70 -7.14 -12.06
N ILE A 109 -5.52 -6.74 -11.10
CA ILE A 109 -6.88 -6.20 -11.32
C ILE A 109 -6.92 -4.70 -11.08
N ASN A 110 -6.34 -4.23 -9.97
CA ASN A 110 -6.37 -2.82 -9.56
C ASN A 110 -5.17 -2.05 -10.12
N PRO A 111 -5.39 -1.03 -10.95
CA PRO A 111 -4.29 -0.22 -11.50
C PRO A 111 -3.75 0.83 -10.51
N GLY A 112 -4.33 0.98 -9.33
CA GLY A 112 -3.92 1.97 -8.33
C GLY A 112 -4.27 3.43 -8.68
N LYS A 113 -5.14 3.65 -9.63
CA LYS A 113 -5.50 4.98 -10.12
C LYS A 113 -6.86 5.00 -10.81
N GLY A 114 -7.37 6.22 -11.00
CA GLY A 114 -8.61 6.45 -11.76
C GLY A 114 -9.87 6.02 -11.00
N LYS A 115 -11.00 6.08 -11.69
CA LYS A 115 -12.32 5.78 -11.10
C LYS A 115 -12.45 4.34 -10.63
N ILE A 116 -11.75 3.40 -11.28
CA ILE A 116 -11.78 1.98 -10.92
C ILE A 116 -11.25 1.73 -9.52
N SER A 117 -10.25 2.50 -9.08
CA SER A 117 -9.60 2.36 -7.77
C SER A 117 -10.25 3.23 -6.68
N GLN A 118 -11.26 4.03 -7.02
CA GLN A 118 -11.86 5.00 -6.12
C GLN A 118 -12.99 4.41 -5.29
N ILE A 119 -13.00 4.72 -3.99
CA ILE A 119 -14.07 4.39 -3.05
C ILE A 119 -14.85 5.66 -2.73
N LYS A 120 -16.17 5.58 -2.72
CA LYS A 120 -17.03 6.71 -2.35
C LYS A 120 -17.38 6.65 -0.87
N ASN A 121 -17.31 7.79 -0.18
CA ASN A 121 -17.61 7.89 1.26
C ASN A 121 -19.07 7.54 1.60
N LYS A 122 -19.98 7.70 0.64
CA LYS A 122 -21.41 7.42 0.83
C LYS A 122 -21.77 5.95 0.57
N TRP A 123 -20.84 5.12 0.14
CA TRP A 123 -21.11 3.71 -0.06
C TRP A 123 -21.38 2.98 1.26
N SER A 124 -22.30 2.04 1.23
CA SER A 124 -22.50 1.13 2.36
C SER A 124 -21.28 0.23 2.55
N ASP A 125 -21.14 -0.39 3.71
CA ASP A 125 -20.08 -1.34 3.99
C ASP A 125 -20.09 -2.50 2.99
N THR A 126 -21.27 -2.98 2.62
CA THR A 126 -21.45 -4.01 1.58
C THR A 126 -20.92 -3.56 0.24
N GLN A 127 -21.17 -2.31 -0.17
CA GLN A 127 -20.65 -1.76 -1.41
C GLN A 127 -19.11 -1.61 -1.39
N ILE A 128 -18.54 -1.21 -0.25
CA ILE A 128 -17.08 -1.14 -0.09
C ILE A 128 -16.48 -2.55 -0.16
N LYS A 129 -17.07 -3.52 0.54
CA LYS A 129 -16.62 -4.93 0.50
C LYS A 129 -16.74 -5.51 -0.91
N SER A 130 -17.85 -5.27 -1.61
CA SER A 130 -18.01 -5.69 -3.00
C SER A 130 -16.91 -5.09 -3.90
N LYS A 131 -16.61 -3.83 -3.70
CA LYS A 131 -15.53 -3.17 -4.47
C LYS A 131 -14.15 -3.77 -4.17
N LEU A 132 -13.84 -4.07 -2.92
CA LEU A 132 -12.59 -4.74 -2.54
C LEU A 132 -12.50 -6.13 -3.17
N LYS A 133 -13.61 -6.87 -3.23
CA LYS A 133 -13.71 -8.15 -3.92
C LYS A 133 -13.47 -8.01 -5.42
N ASP A 134 -14.13 -7.08 -6.09
CA ASP A 134 -13.97 -6.81 -7.53
C ASP A 134 -12.53 -6.44 -7.88
N LEU A 135 -11.80 -5.82 -6.96
CA LEU A 135 -10.39 -5.44 -7.12
C LEU A 135 -9.42 -6.55 -6.65
N GLY A 136 -9.93 -7.70 -6.21
CA GLY A 136 -9.12 -8.86 -5.86
C GLY A 136 -8.48 -8.83 -4.47
N PHE A 137 -8.89 -7.92 -3.59
CA PHE A 137 -8.33 -7.77 -2.24
C PHE A 137 -9.02 -8.61 -1.17
N ILE A 138 -10.20 -9.13 -1.43
CA ILE A 138 -10.91 -10.11 -0.60
C ILE A 138 -11.56 -11.18 -1.48
N ASP A 139 -11.95 -12.32 -0.89
CA ASP A 139 -12.62 -13.43 -1.58
C ASP A 139 -14.14 -13.24 -1.66
#